data_1aea8c79ff4a8db94d3300864342ed74
#
_entry.id   1aea8c79ff4a8db94d3300864342ed74
#
_cell.length_a   1.000
_cell.length_b   1.000
_cell.length_c   1.000
_cell.angle_alpha   90.00
_cell.angle_beta   90.00
_cell.angle_gamma   90.00
#
_symmetry.space_group_name_H-M   'P 1'
#
loop_
_entity.id
_entity.type
_entity.pdbx_description
1 polymer ?
#
loop_
_entity_poly.entity_id
_entity_poly.type
_entity_poly.pdbx_seq_one_letter_code
_entity_poly.pdbx_strand_id
1 'polypeptide(L)'
;PESIDGILYLDPDIVVLGSVKELYETQLDGYYYAAASHVNEVVRMINKIRLGMDYEGPYINSGVMLMNLDLLRSSQSEEEVYNYISENEKLLILPDQDVLSGLYSDKIYPLEPLRYNMTERLMMYHMMTPENVRNISAIVHYIGRNKPWKDSYIGKLGVFYEEASKDIP
;
A
#
# COMPACT_ATOMS: atom_id res chain seq x y z
N PRO A 1 2.99 2.28 -21.95
CA PRO A 1 2.45 1.83 -23.24
C PRO A 1 0.92 1.77 -23.18
N GLU A 2 0.24 2.18 -24.23
CA GLU A 2 -1.23 2.18 -24.32
C GLU A 2 -1.83 0.76 -24.28
N SER A 3 -1.01 -0.24 -24.54
CA SER A 3 -1.41 -1.65 -24.58
C SER A 3 -1.43 -2.35 -23.20
N ILE A 4 -1.14 -1.62 -22.12
CA ILE A 4 -1.16 -2.16 -20.74
C ILE A 4 -2.35 -1.57 -20.01
N ASP A 5 -3.28 -2.43 -19.60
CA ASP A 5 -4.55 -2.03 -18.97
C ASP A 5 -4.40 -1.85 -17.45
N GLY A 6 -3.45 -2.57 -16.84
CA GLY A 6 -3.19 -2.53 -15.41
C GLY A 6 -1.73 -2.73 -15.07
N ILE A 7 -1.31 -2.19 -13.93
CA ILE A 7 0.05 -2.35 -13.40
C ILE A 7 0.02 -2.59 -11.89
N LEU A 8 0.83 -3.56 -11.44
CA LEU A 8 1.09 -3.76 -10.02
C LEU A 8 2.37 -3.00 -9.66
N TYR A 9 2.21 -1.95 -8.86
CA TYR A 9 3.31 -1.18 -8.27
C TYR A 9 3.71 -1.81 -6.93
N LEU A 10 5.00 -1.98 -6.72
CA LEU A 10 5.58 -2.46 -5.47
C LEU A 10 6.76 -1.57 -5.07
N ASP A 11 6.79 -1.15 -3.80
CA ASP A 11 7.92 -0.43 -3.22
C ASP A 11 9.19 -1.31 -3.18
N PRO A 12 10.39 -0.71 -3.22
CA PRO A 12 11.65 -1.47 -3.23
C PRO A 12 11.98 -2.16 -1.90
N ASP A 13 11.22 -1.89 -0.84
CA ASP A 13 11.37 -2.48 0.49
C ASP A 13 10.34 -3.58 0.79
N ILE A 14 10.05 -4.38 -0.23
CA ILE A 14 9.08 -5.48 -0.21
C ILE A 14 9.80 -6.81 -0.45
N VAL A 15 9.29 -7.86 0.20
CA VAL A 15 9.60 -9.26 -0.15
C VAL A 15 8.31 -9.97 -0.54
N VAL A 16 8.30 -10.59 -1.71
CA VAL A 16 7.20 -11.39 -2.21
C VAL A 16 7.38 -12.83 -1.73
N LEU A 17 6.45 -13.34 -0.93
CA LEU A 17 6.49 -14.69 -0.35
C LEU A 17 5.70 -15.72 -1.17
N GLY A 18 4.74 -15.26 -1.96
CA GLY A 18 3.84 -16.14 -2.68
C GLY A 18 3.30 -15.51 -3.97
N SER A 19 2.38 -16.20 -4.62
CA SER A 19 1.79 -15.72 -5.87
C SER A 19 1.03 -14.41 -5.68
N VAL A 20 1.34 -13.41 -6.51
CA VAL A 20 0.60 -12.16 -6.63
C VAL A 20 -0.41 -12.18 -7.78
N LYS A 21 -0.65 -13.36 -8.37
CA LYS A 21 -1.55 -13.52 -9.52
C LYS A 21 -2.97 -13.06 -9.18
N GLU A 22 -3.52 -13.53 -8.05
CA GLU A 22 -4.88 -13.15 -7.63
C GLU A 22 -5.00 -11.64 -7.39
N LEU A 23 -3.94 -11.00 -6.85
CA LEU A 23 -3.88 -9.56 -6.70
C LEU A 23 -3.93 -8.87 -8.06
N TYR A 24 -3.11 -9.33 -9.01
CA TYR A 24 -3.06 -8.74 -10.36
C TYR A 24 -4.35 -8.93 -11.15
N GLU A 25 -5.06 -10.04 -10.93
CA GLU A 25 -6.34 -10.38 -11.57
C GLU A 25 -7.57 -9.77 -10.85
N THR A 26 -7.35 -8.97 -9.79
CA THR A 26 -8.45 -8.27 -9.11
C THR A 26 -9.18 -7.33 -10.07
N GLN A 27 -10.50 -7.50 -10.18
CA GLN A 27 -11.31 -6.64 -11.05
C GLN A 27 -11.49 -5.26 -10.39
N LEU A 28 -11.09 -4.23 -11.11
CA LEU A 28 -11.16 -2.84 -10.64
C LEU A 28 -12.26 -2.05 -11.35
N ASP A 29 -13.45 -2.65 -11.52
CA ASP A 29 -14.59 -2.01 -12.15
C ASP A 29 -15.01 -0.74 -11.38
N GLY A 30 -14.73 0.42 -11.95
CA GLY A 30 -15.02 1.72 -11.34
C GLY A 30 -14.00 2.20 -10.29
N TYR A 31 -12.96 1.41 -9.99
CA TYR A 31 -11.87 1.81 -9.09
C TYR A 31 -10.60 2.16 -9.87
N TYR A 32 -9.91 3.21 -9.44
CA TYR A 32 -8.60 3.61 -9.98
C TYR A 32 -7.47 2.75 -9.46
N TYR A 33 -7.56 2.39 -8.17
CA TYR A 33 -6.52 1.68 -7.45
C TYR A 33 -7.11 0.55 -6.61
N ALA A 34 -6.31 -0.50 -6.36
CA ALA A 34 -6.50 -1.36 -5.21
C ALA A 34 -5.28 -1.24 -4.31
N ALA A 35 -5.51 -1.00 -3.01
CA ALA A 35 -4.44 -0.86 -2.03
C ALA A 35 -4.92 -1.24 -0.62
N ALA A 36 -3.97 -1.61 0.25
CA ALA A 36 -4.27 -1.96 1.63
C ALA A 36 -4.11 -0.76 2.57
N SER A 37 -4.96 -0.69 3.59
CA SER A 37 -4.76 0.20 4.73
C SER A 37 -3.92 -0.51 5.79
N HIS A 38 -2.99 0.21 6.42
CA HIS A 38 -2.18 -0.29 7.54
C HIS A 38 -2.39 0.48 8.84
N VAL A 39 -3.35 1.39 8.86
CA VAL A 39 -3.67 2.24 10.00
C VAL A 39 -4.91 1.74 10.74
N ASN A 40 -4.95 1.94 12.06
CA ASN A 40 -6.14 1.67 12.86
C ASN A 40 -7.21 2.75 12.64
N GLU A 41 -8.43 2.48 13.11
CA GLU A 41 -9.59 3.37 12.94
C GLU A 41 -9.36 4.80 13.45
N VAL A 42 -8.64 4.98 14.56
CA VAL A 42 -8.38 6.31 15.13
C VAL A 42 -7.47 7.12 14.21
N VAL A 43 -6.38 6.51 13.73
CA VAL A 43 -5.45 7.16 12.78
C VAL A 43 -6.13 7.40 11.45
N ARG A 44 -6.98 6.49 10.99
CA ARG A 44 -7.81 6.67 9.79
C ARG A 44 -8.71 7.89 9.93
N MET A 45 -9.41 8.02 11.05
CA MET A 45 -10.30 9.17 11.32
C MET A 45 -9.52 10.50 11.34
N ILE A 46 -8.36 10.54 12.00
CA ILE A 46 -7.51 11.73 12.02
C ILE A 46 -7.08 12.13 10.60
N ASN A 47 -6.63 11.18 9.80
CA ASN A 47 -6.23 11.45 8.43
C ASN A 47 -7.40 11.90 7.55
N LYS A 48 -8.57 11.33 7.74
CA LYS A 48 -9.79 11.76 7.04
C LYS A 48 -10.13 13.22 7.32
N ILE A 49 -10.12 13.63 8.58
CA ILE A 49 -10.37 15.04 8.96
C ILE A 49 -9.29 15.95 8.39
N ARG A 50 -8.01 15.54 8.50
CA ARG A 50 -6.86 16.31 8.04
C ARG A 50 -6.89 16.57 6.53
N LEU A 51 -7.27 15.56 5.74
CA LEU A 51 -7.24 15.58 4.28
C LEU A 51 -8.60 15.89 3.64
N GLY A 52 -9.65 16.09 4.43
CA GLY A 52 -11.02 16.31 3.92
C GLY A 52 -11.58 15.11 3.16
N MET A 53 -11.13 13.89 3.49
CA MET A 53 -11.52 12.67 2.78
C MET A 53 -13.00 12.31 3.04
N ASP A 54 -13.62 11.61 2.09
CA ASP A 54 -14.92 11.00 2.30
C ASP A 54 -14.88 10.06 3.51
N TYR A 55 -15.99 10.04 4.28
CA TYR A 55 -16.05 9.31 5.55
C TYR A 55 -15.80 7.82 5.40
N GLU A 56 -16.22 7.20 4.30
CA GLU A 56 -16.16 5.76 4.10
C GLU A 56 -14.88 5.26 3.38
N GLY A 57 -14.14 6.15 2.72
CA GLY A 57 -12.94 5.79 1.97
C GLY A 57 -11.77 5.28 2.83
N PRO A 58 -10.90 4.42 2.31
CA PRO A 58 -9.72 3.96 3.01
C PRO A 58 -8.62 5.04 3.03
N TYR A 59 -7.85 5.10 4.11
CA TYR A 59 -6.52 5.72 4.10
C TYR A 59 -5.50 4.62 3.83
N ILE A 60 -4.87 4.64 2.66
CA ILE A 60 -4.06 3.53 2.16
C ILE A 60 -2.57 3.66 2.48
N ASN A 61 -1.86 2.56 2.28
CA ASN A 61 -0.42 2.55 2.06
C ASN A 61 -0.14 2.37 0.57
N SER A 62 0.65 3.29 0.00
CA SER A 62 0.95 3.34 -1.44
C SER A 62 1.98 2.32 -1.92
N GLY A 63 2.65 1.60 -1.00
CA GLY A 63 3.74 0.70 -1.36
C GLY A 63 3.33 -0.60 -2.06
N VAL A 64 2.05 -0.97 -2.02
CA VAL A 64 1.47 -2.06 -2.81
C VAL A 64 0.19 -1.56 -3.45
N MET A 65 0.19 -1.33 -4.76
CA MET A 65 -0.96 -0.83 -5.49
C MET A 65 -1.14 -1.54 -6.83
N LEU A 66 -2.35 -2.04 -7.06
CA LEU A 66 -2.80 -2.37 -8.41
C LEU A 66 -3.49 -1.13 -8.99
N MET A 67 -3.13 -0.74 -10.21
CA MET A 67 -3.64 0.45 -10.88
C MET A 67 -4.42 0.07 -12.13
N ASN A 68 -5.62 0.61 -12.30
CA ASN A 68 -6.42 0.53 -13.53
C ASN A 68 -6.00 1.65 -14.49
N LEU A 69 -5.05 1.36 -15.36
CA LEU A 69 -4.46 2.37 -16.25
C LEU A 69 -5.44 2.91 -17.27
N ASP A 70 -6.39 2.12 -17.74
CA ASP A 70 -7.39 2.57 -18.71
C ASP A 70 -8.32 3.60 -18.09
N LEU A 71 -8.79 3.33 -16.87
CA LEU A 71 -9.64 4.26 -16.15
C LEU A 71 -8.88 5.53 -15.74
N LEU A 72 -7.62 5.39 -15.29
CA LEU A 72 -6.76 6.53 -14.96
C LEU A 72 -6.53 7.44 -16.18
N ARG A 73 -6.17 6.88 -17.33
CA ARG A 73 -5.97 7.66 -18.57
C ARG A 73 -7.21 8.41 -19.02
N SER A 74 -8.39 7.82 -18.81
CA SER A 74 -9.65 8.41 -19.29
C SER A 74 -10.27 9.41 -18.32
N SER A 75 -9.94 9.36 -17.02
CA SER A 75 -10.70 10.04 -15.99
C SER A 75 -9.86 10.85 -14.99
N GLN A 76 -8.56 10.55 -14.83
CA GLN A 76 -7.70 11.30 -13.93
C GLN A 76 -7.15 12.56 -14.62
N SER A 77 -7.20 13.69 -13.92
CA SER A 77 -6.63 14.95 -14.36
C SER A 77 -5.36 15.27 -13.58
N GLU A 78 -4.25 15.51 -14.30
CA GLU A 78 -3.01 16.01 -13.68
C GLU A 78 -3.25 17.35 -12.97
N GLU A 79 -4.07 18.22 -13.55
CA GLU A 79 -4.42 19.52 -12.98
C GLU A 79 -5.12 19.37 -11.64
N GLU A 80 -6.05 18.41 -11.49
CA GLU A 80 -6.74 18.10 -10.23
C GLU A 80 -5.74 17.68 -9.15
N VAL A 81 -4.78 16.81 -9.50
CA VAL A 81 -3.74 16.35 -8.57
C VAL A 81 -2.86 17.52 -8.12
N TYR A 82 -2.38 18.36 -9.05
CA TYR A 82 -1.54 19.51 -8.71
C TYR A 82 -2.28 20.56 -7.88
N ASN A 83 -3.55 20.82 -8.19
CA ASN A 83 -4.39 21.73 -7.41
C ASN A 83 -4.55 21.22 -5.98
N TYR A 84 -4.88 19.94 -5.81
CA TYR A 84 -5.00 19.33 -4.48
C TYR A 84 -3.70 19.42 -3.69
N ILE A 85 -2.55 19.12 -4.29
CA ILE A 85 -1.24 19.24 -3.65
C ILE A 85 -1.00 20.68 -3.20
N SER A 86 -1.24 21.66 -4.08
CA SER A 86 -1.04 23.09 -3.79
C SER A 86 -1.92 23.59 -2.65
N GLU A 87 -3.18 23.20 -2.63
CA GLU A 87 -4.14 23.61 -1.61
C GLU A 87 -3.87 22.95 -0.25
N ASN A 88 -3.31 21.74 -0.24
CA ASN A 88 -3.09 20.93 0.95
C ASN A 88 -1.62 20.80 1.37
N GLU A 89 -0.68 21.53 0.77
CA GLU A 89 0.77 21.40 0.98
C GLU A 89 1.17 21.26 2.46
N LYS A 90 0.56 22.07 3.33
CA LYS A 90 0.85 22.08 4.77
C LYS A 90 0.23 20.92 5.56
N LEU A 91 -0.69 20.21 4.94
CA LEU A 91 -1.39 19.07 5.52
C LEU A 91 -0.78 17.73 5.08
N LEU A 92 0.00 17.70 4.00
CA LEU A 92 0.62 16.49 3.48
C LEU A 92 1.79 16.06 4.38
N ILE A 93 1.71 14.85 4.94
CA ILE A 93 2.75 14.22 5.79
C ILE A 93 3.44 13.09 5.04
N LEU A 94 2.65 12.26 4.35
CA LEU A 94 3.08 11.18 3.47
C LEU A 94 2.53 11.50 2.07
N PRO A 95 3.24 12.31 1.26
CA PRO A 95 2.66 13.01 0.13
C PRO A 95 1.88 12.12 -0.85
N ASP A 96 2.45 11.00 -1.26
CA ASP A 96 1.82 10.05 -2.18
C ASP A 96 0.55 9.40 -1.59
N GLN A 97 0.65 8.88 -0.38
CA GLN A 97 -0.50 8.27 0.31
C GLN A 97 -1.59 9.29 0.61
N ASP A 98 -1.19 10.49 1.05
CA ASP A 98 -2.11 11.56 1.41
C ASP A 98 -2.88 12.07 0.19
N VAL A 99 -2.19 12.27 -0.93
CA VAL A 99 -2.82 12.72 -2.19
C VAL A 99 -3.78 11.67 -2.73
N LEU A 100 -3.33 10.42 -2.83
CA LEU A 100 -4.18 9.35 -3.36
C LEU A 100 -5.40 9.09 -2.46
N SER A 101 -5.19 9.04 -1.14
CA SER A 101 -6.29 8.85 -0.19
C SER A 101 -7.22 10.04 -0.13
N GLY A 102 -6.68 11.27 -0.22
CA GLY A 102 -7.48 12.48 -0.15
C GLY A 102 -8.35 12.71 -1.38
N LEU A 103 -7.80 12.51 -2.58
CA LEU A 103 -8.52 12.73 -3.83
C LEU A 103 -9.44 11.57 -4.24
N TYR A 104 -8.98 10.33 -4.00
CA TYR A 104 -9.56 9.15 -4.64
C TYR A 104 -10.02 8.09 -3.65
N SER A 105 -10.33 8.45 -2.40
CA SER A 105 -10.74 7.48 -1.37
C SER A 105 -11.97 6.65 -1.78
N ASP A 106 -12.89 7.19 -2.56
CA ASP A 106 -14.05 6.51 -3.13
C ASP A 106 -13.72 5.65 -4.38
N LYS A 107 -12.53 5.82 -4.93
CA LYS A 107 -12.01 5.11 -6.11
C LYS A 107 -10.91 4.09 -5.76
N ILE A 108 -10.79 3.72 -4.50
CA ILE A 108 -9.81 2.75 -4.03
C ILE A 108 -10.52 1.47 -3.57
N TYR A 109 -10.23 0.37 -4.24
CA TYR A 109 -10.65 -0.97 -3.82
C TYR A 109 -9.78 -1.44 -2.64
N PRO A 110 -10.37 -1.80 -1.48
CA PRO A 110 -9.61 -2.20 -0.30
C PRO A 110 -9.04 -3.60 -0.45
N LEU A 111 -7.71 -3.74 -0.37
CA LEU A 111 -7.02 -5.02 -0.33
C LEU A 111 -6.91 -5.51 1.11
N GLU A 112 -6.82 -6.87 1.26
CA GLU A 112 -6.57 -7.50 2.56
C GLU A 112 -5.12 -7.23 3.04
N PRO A 113 -4.92 -6.44 4.12
CA PRO A 113 -3.59 -6.02 4.52
C PRO A 113 -2.71 -7.16 5.02
N LEU A 114 -3.27 -8.19 5.67
CA LEU A 114 -2.49 -9.34 6.15
C LEU A 114 -1.96 -10.18 4.98
N ARG A 115 -2.64 -10.17 3.84
CA ARG A 115 -2.23 -10.92 2.66
C ARG A 115 -1.27 -10.14 1.76
N TYR A 116 -1.56 -8.85 1.50
CA TYR A 116 -0.88 -8.10 0.44
C TYR A 116 -0.02 -6.94 0.93
N ASN A 117 -0.02 -6.65 2.24
CA ASN A 117 0.80 -5.57 2.80
C ASN A 117 1.16 -5.86 4.26
N MET A 118 1.67 -7.08 4.52
CA MET A 118 2.06 -7.51 5.86
C MET A 118 3.23 -6.70 6.37
N THR A 119 3.11 -6.18 7.58
CA THR A 119 4.14 -5.39 8.25
C THR A 119 4.44 -5.93 9.65
N GLU A 120 5.60 -5.58 10.24
CA GLU A 120 5.91 -5.90 11.64
C GLU A 120 4.78 -5.48 12.58
N ARG A 121 4.20 -4.31 12.34
CA ARG A 121 3.12 -3.78 13.17
C ARG A 121 1.86 -4.65 13.11
N LEU A 122 1.46 -5.08 11.90
CA LEU A 122 0.30 -5.96 11.72
C LEU A 122 0.56 -7.33 12.34
N MET A 123 1.75 -7.90 12.12
CA MET A 123 2.14 -9.17 12.73
C MET A 123 2.06 -9.11 14.26
N MET A 124 2.59 -8.05 14.89
CA MET A 124 2.52 -7.85 16.32
C MET A 124 1.09 -7.65 16.83
N TYR A 125 0.31 -6.83 16.14
CA TYR A 125 -1.08 -6.54 16.52
C TYR A 125 -1.96 -7.80 16.53
N HIS A 126 -1.75 -8.68 15.55
CA HIS A 126 -2.46 -9.96 15.45
C HIS A 126 -1.76 -11.12 16.19
N MET A 127 -0.70 -10.84 16.97
CA MET A 127 0.07 -11.83 17.72
C MET A 127 0.52 -13.03 16.87
N MET A 128 0.94 -12.76 15.64
CA MET A 128 1.34 -13.80 14.69
C MET A 128 2.82 -14.17 14.83
N THR A 129 3.16 -15.36 14.35
CA THR A 129 4.54 -15.80 14.15
C THR A 129 4.95 -15.64 12.69
N PRO A 130 6.26 -15.64 12.36
CA PRO A 130 6.71 -15.69 10.95
C PRO A 130 6.12 -16.86 10.16
N GLU A 131 5.90 -18.01 10.80
CA GLU A 131 5.25 -19.17 10.17
C GLU A 131 3.80 -18.86 9.79
N ASN A 132 3.03 -18.19 10.66
CA ASN A 132 1.68 -17.76 10.34
C ASN A 132 1.70 -16.79 9.13
N VAL A 133 2.64 -15.82 9.14
CA VAL A 133 2.81 -14.87 8.04
C VAL A 133 3.12 -15.60 6.73
N ARG A 134 4.05 -16.57 6.73
CA ARG A 134 4.39 -17.37 5.56
C ARG A 134 3.18 -18.08 4.93
N ASN A 135 2.26 -18.52 5.77
CA ASN A 135 1.08 -19.27 5.32
C ASN A 135 -0.04 -18.41 4.73
N ILE A 136 -0.14 -17.14 5.15
CA ILE A 136 -1.26 -16.27 4.75
C ILE A 136 -0.86 -15.09 3.87
N SER A 137 0.39 -14.61 3.99
CA SER A 137 0.82 -13.39 3.32
C SER A 137 1.53 -13.70 2.01
N ALA A 138 1.14 -12.99 0.96
CA ALA A 138 1.85 -12.99 -0.31
C ALA A 138 2.96 -11.94 -0.35
N ILE A 139 2.81 -10.83 0.42
CA ILE A 139 3.74 -9.71 0.41
C ILE A 139 4.03 -9.27 1.84
N VAL A 140 5.33 -9.16 2.16
CA VAL A 140 5.86 -8.49 3.36
C VAL A 140 6.44 -7.15 2.96
N HIS A 141 6.06 -6.09 3.68
CA HIS A 141 6.48 -4.72 3.42
C HIS A 141 7.17 -4.12 4.66
N TYR A 142 8.42 -3.72 4.51
CA TYR A 142 9.24 -3.14 5.59
C TYR A 142 9.10 -1.63 5.64
N ILE A 143 7.91 -1.14 6.00
CA ILE A 143 7.60 0.29 6.02
C ILE A 143 8.47 1.10 7.01
N GLY A 144 8.69 2.38 6.70
CA GLY A 144 9.37 3.34 7.57
C GLY A 144 10.88 3.14 7.68
N ARG A 145 11.47 3.48 8.82
CA ARG A 145 12.94 3.51 9.02
C ARG A 145 13.56 2.20 9.48
N ASN A 146 12.75 1.29 10.00
CA ASN A 146 13.18 -0.02 10.51
C ASN A 146 13.30 -1.02 9.35
N LYS A 147 14.49 -1.11 8.76
CA LYS A 147 14.75 -1.89 7.54
C LYS A 147 15.58 -3.13 7.83
N PRO A 148 15.24 -4.32 7.28
CA PRO A 148 15.90 -5.60 7.58
C PRO A 148 17.37 -5.68 7.15
N TRP A 149 17.83 -4.80 6.29
CA TRP A 149 19.23 -4.70 5.86
C TRP A 149 20.08 -3.78 6.75
N LYS A 150 19.54 -3.31 7.86
CA LYS A 150 20.28 -2.50 8.84
C LYS A 150 20.60 -3.30 10.07
N ASP A 151 21.79 -3.12 10.63
CA ASP A 151 22.21 -3.76 11.89
C ASP A 151 21.28 -3.42 13.07
N SER A 152 20.63 -2.25 12.99
CA SER A 152 19.67 -1.77 14.00
C SER A 152 18.25 -2.30 13.83
N TYR A 153 18.02 -3.23 12.91
CA TYR A 153 16.69 -3.79 12.68
C TYR A 153 16.13 -4.49 13.92
N ILE A 154 14.88 -4.17 14.24
CA ILE A 154 14.14 -4.83 15.33
C ILE A 154 12.85 -5.39 14.75
N GLY A 155 12.75 -6.72 14.69
CA GLY A 155 11.57 -7.38 14.18
C GLY A 155 11.77 -8.86 13.95
N LYS A 156 10.70 -9.55 13.56
CA LYS A 156 10.70 -10.99 13.28
C LYS A 156 10.53 -11.29 11.79
N LEU A 157 10.05 -10.32 11.00
CA LEU A 157 9.88 -10.48 9.55
C LEU A 157 11.22 -10.41 8.79
N GLY A 158 12.32 -10.00 9.44
CA GLY A 158 13.67 -9.98 8.85
C GLY A 158 14.12 -11.33 8.27
N VAL A 159 13.59 -12.44 8.79
CA VAL A 159 13.84 -13.78 8.27
C VAL A 159 13.52 -13.90 6.77
N PHE A 160 12.47 -13.25 6.31
CA PHE A 160 12.07 -13.29 4.90
C PHE A 160 13.02 -12.50 4.00
N TYR A 161 13.54 -11.38 4.50
CA TYR A 161 14.58 -10.63 3.80
C TYR A 161 15.90 -11.43 3.73
N GLU A 162 16.32 -12.05 4.83
CA GLU A 162 17.51 -12.89 4.87
C GLU A 162 17.42 -14.09 3.91
N GLU A 163 16.24 -14.70 3.80
CA GLU A 163 15.99 -15.78 2.85
C GLU A 163 16.08 -15.27 1.40
N ALA A 164 15.36 -14.21 1.08
CA ALA A 164 15.32 -13.64 -0.26
C ALA A 164 16.70 -13.10 -0.71
N SER A 165 17.48 -12.53 0.20
CA SER A 165 18.80 -11.97 -0.12
C SER A 165 19.85 -13.02 -0.45
N LYS A 166 19.67 -14.29 -0.08
CA LYS A 166 20.60 -15.38 -0.43
C LYS A 166 20.57 -15.75 -1.91
N ASP A 167 19.46 -15.48 -2.56
CA ASP A 167 19.23 -15.81 -3.98
C ASP A 167 19.63 -14.65 -4.93
N ILE A 168 20.09 -13.54 -4.36
CA ILE A 168 20.59 -12.39 -5.13
C ILE A 168 22.11 -12.56 -5.31
N PRO A 169 22.60 -12.60 -6.56
CA PRO A 169 24.03 -12.79 -6.86
C PRO A 169 24.89 -11.60 -6.42
#